data_115edb15a6579f2630ee5655a73464d0
#
_entry.id   115edb15a6579f2630ee5655a73464d0
#
_cell.length_a   1.000
_cell.length_b   1.000
_cell.length_c   1.000
_cell.angle_alpha   90.00
_cell.angle_beta   90.00
_cell.angle_gamma   90.00
#
_symmetry.space_group_name_H-M   'P 1'
#
loop_
_entity.id
_entity.type
_entity.pdbx_description
1 polymer ?
#
loop_
_entity_poly.entity_id
_entity_poly.type
_entity_poly.pdbx_seq_one_letter_code
_entity_poly.pdbx_strand_id
1 'polypeptide(L)'
;MKTAVQNIAPGKVIDYHGEPCLVLEHRKDGTLLLHLEQMTHAFGSTNNFAASSLRAHLNGPYLRSLTDGNPDEVITRTVDLTALNGSTEYGTCDCKVAPLTLDELRKYHDILPLPERFEWSVTPWSTPKVNEDDTWVMGLDSNGSIGHYFCHSSDGSRPAFLISSSLTVEAEDTNPLEQYTVRELAEELFRRIGN
;
A
#
# COMPACT_ATOMS: atom_id res chain seq x y z
N MET A 1 -13.63 -7.35 -18.23
CA MET A 1 -14.09 -8.78 -18.06
C MET A 1 -13.94 -9.16 -16.59
N LYS A 2 -14.96 -9.78 -15.97
CA LYS A 2 -14.85 -10.18 -14.55
C LYS A 2 -13.95 -11.41 -14.42
N THR A 3 -12.95 -11.34 -13.57
CA THR A 3 -12.05 -12.45 -13.25
C THR A 3 -11.79 -12.53 -11.76
N ALA A 4 -11.44 -13.71 -11.25
CA ALA A 4 -11.03 -13.86 -9.84
C ALA A 4 -9.67 -13.17 -9.62
N VAL A 5 -9.53 -12.45 -8.52
CA VAL A 5 -8.31 -11.69 -8.19
C VAL A 5 -7.05 -12.59 -8.22
N GLN A 6 -7.16 -13.84 -7.80
CA GLN A 6 -6.03 -14.80 -7.87
C GLN A 6 -5.46 -15.05 -9.29
N ASN A 7 -6.22 -14.72 -10.34
CA ASN A 7 -5.79 -14.89 -11.73
C ASN A 7 -5.12 -13.63 -12.30
N ILE A 8 -5.03 -12.56 -11.51
CA ILE A 8 -4.43 -11.29 -11.88
C ILE A 8 -3.01 -11.25 -11.32
N ALA A 9 -2.02 -11.10 -12.19
CA ALA A 9 -0.62 -11.13 -11.77
C ALA A 9 -0.27 -9.97 -10.81
N PRO A 10 0.64 -10.17 -9.84
CA PRO A 10 1.25 -9.07 -9.08
C PRO A 10 1.81 -7.97 -10.01
N GLY A 11 1.67 -6.72 -9.59
CA GLY A 11 2.03 -5.54 -10.40
C GLY A 11 0.93 -5.05 -11.33
N LYS A 12 -0.22 -5.73 -11.41
CA LYS A 12 -1.40 -5.26 -12.16
C LYS A 12 -2.33 -4.45 -11.28
N VAL A 13 -3.00 -3.48 -11.90
CA VAL A 13 -4.02 -2.64 -11.23
C VAL A 13 -5.40 -3.25 -11.47
N ILE A 14 -6.22 -3.22 -10.45
CA ILE A 14 -7.63 -3.62 -10.49
C ILE A 14 -8.50 -2.46 -9.97
N ASP A 15 -9.74 -2.44 -10.38
CA ASP A 15 -10.78 -1.63 -9.73
C ASP A 15 -11.36 -2.43 -8.56
N TYR A 16 -11.29 -1.85 -7.35
CA TYR A 16 -11.91 -2.40 -6.14
C TYR A 16 -12.87 -1.36 -5.57
N HIS A 17 -14.17 -1.56 -5.78
CA HIS A 17 -15.24 -0.61 -5.42
C HIS A 17 -15.04 0.82 -5.98
N GLY A 18 -14.54 0.92 -7.21
CA GLY A 18 -14.26 2.20 -7.87
C GLY A 18 -12.89 2.80 -7.53
N GLU A 19 -12.09 2.11 -6.70
CA GLU A 19 -10.76 2.56 -6.27
C GLU A 19 -9.64 1.78 -6.97
N PRO A 20 -8.62 2.45 -7.54
CA PRO A 20 -7.51 1.78 -8.20
C PRO A 20 -6.59 1.11 -7.20
N CYS A 21 -6.48 -0.21 -7.26
CA CYS A 21 -5.69 -1.00 -6.36
C CYS A 21 -4.65 -1.85 -7.08
N LEU A 22 -3.40 -1.80 -6.61
CA LEU A 22 -2.31 -2.62 -7.11
C LEU A 22 -2.33 -4.01 -6.44
N VAL A 23 -2.30 -5.07 -7.22
CA VAL A 23 -2.09 -6.43 -6.72
C VAL A 23 -0.62 -6.58 -6.31
N LEU A 24 -0.35 -6.75 -5.02
CA LEU A 24 1.01 -6.93 -4.50
C LEU A 24 1.42 -8.40 -4.45
N GLU A 25 0.57 -9.25 -3.88
CA GLU A 25 0.92 -10.65 -3.62
C GLU A 25 -0.32 -11.51 -3.40
N HIS A 26 -0.28 -12.74 -3.93
CA HIS A 26 -1.22 -13.79 -3.54
C HIS A 26 -0.64 -14.57 -2.37
N ARG A 27 -1.32 -14.51 -1.23
CA ARG A 27 -0.97 -15.21 0.01
C ARG A 27 -1.89 -16.39 0.24
N LYS A 28 -1.55 -17.25 1.18
CA LYS A 28 -2.36 -18.41 1.54
C LYS A 28 -3.77 -18.03 2.04
N ASP A 29 -3.86 -16.90 2.71
CA ASP A 29 -5.06 -16.37 3.36
C ASP A 29 -5.81 -15.31 2.52
N GLY A 30 -5.27 -14.91 1.36
CA GLY A 30 -5.89 -13.94 0.48
C GLY A 30 -4.92 -13.27 -0.48
N THR A 31 -5.39 -12.22 -1.14
CA THR A 31 -4.57 -11.36 -2.01
C THR A 31 -4.35 -10.00 -1.33
N LEU A 32 -3.09 -9.60 -1.19
CA LEU A 32 -2.71 -8.29 -0.67
C LEU A 32 -2.80 -7.26 -1.80
N LEU A 33 -3.58 -6.21 -1.54
CA LEU A 33 -3.74 -5.05 -2.40
C LEU A 33 -3.15 -3.80 -1.75
N LEU A 34 -2.70 -2.85 -2.58
CA LEU A 34 -2.34 -1.49 -2.20
C LEU A 34 -3.25 -0.51 -2.93
N HIS A 35 -3.97 0.33 -2.21
CA HIS A 35 -4.70 1.45 -2.80
C HIS A 35 -3.71 2.45 -3.38
N LEU A 36 -3.87 2.83 -4.65
CA LEU A 36 -2.87 3.63 -5.35
C LEU A 36 -2.96 5.13 -5.04
N GLU A 37 -4.14 5.62 -4.70
CA GLU A 37 -4.31 7.02 -4.34
C GLU A 37 -3.73 7.28 -2.94
N GLN A 38 -2.85 8.28 -2.87
CA GLN A 38 -2.20 8.66 -1.63
C GLN A 38 -3.11 9.61 -0.83
N MET A 39 -3.54 9.16 0.35
CA MET A 39 -4.23 10.02 1.29
C MET A 39 -3.26 10.77 2.21
N THR A 40 -3.65 11.92 2.73
CA THR A 40 -2.84 12.71 3.67
C THR A 40 -3.42 12.59 5.07
N HIS A 41 -2.60 12.14 6.02
CA HIS A 41 -2.98 12.00 7.43
C HIS A 41 -1.76 12.05 8.35
N ALA A 42 -1.88 12.63 9.54
CA ALA A 42 -0.85 12.47 10.58
C ALA A 42 -0.81 11.00 11.02
N PHE A 43 0.39 10.47 11.27
CA PHE A 43 0.52 9.10 11.75
C PHE A 43 -0.14 8.96 13.14
N GLY A 44 0.25 9.81 14.08
CA GLY A 44 -0.31 9.82 15.43
C GLY A 44 0.45 10.74 16.39
N SER A 45 0.19 10.61 17.67
CA SER A 45 0.94 11.30 18.73
C SER A 45 2.28 10.62 19.04
N THR A 46 2.42 9.35 18.66
CA THR A 46 3.65 8.55 18.77
C THR A 46 3.84 7.71 17.51
N ASN A 47 4.99 7.08 17.37
CA ASN A 47 5.32 6.19 16.25
C ASN A 47 4.77 4.75 16.42
N ASN A 48 3.94 4.50 17.42
CA ASN A 48 3.27 3.21 17.62
C ASN A 48 2.00 3.12 16.77
N PHE A 49 2.06 2.39 15.66
CA PHE A 49 0.90 2.23 14.77
C PHE A 49 -0.33 1.66 15.48
N ALA A 50 -0.16 0.72 16.40
CA ALA A 50 -1.28 0.09 17.11
C ALA A 50 -2.15 1.10 17.89
N ALA A 51 -1.56 2.20 18.36
CA ALA A 51 -2.25 3.27 19.09
C ALA A 51 -2.45 4.55 18.25
N SER A 52 -2.10 4.54 16.96
CA SER A 52 -2.08 5.73 16.10
C SER A 52 -3.46 6.20 15.66
N SER A 53 -3.59 7.51 15.41
CA SER A 53 -4.80 8.07 14.79
C SER A 53 -4.96 7.60 13.33
N LEU A 54 -3.86 7.35 12.63
CA LEU A 54 -3.87 6.79 11.29
C LEU A 54 -4.53 5.41 11.29
N ARG A 55 -4.14 4.51 12.22
CA ARG A 55 -4.79 3.20 12.34
C ARG A 55 -6.29 3.33 12.62
N ALA A 56 -6.67 4.21 13.54
CA ALA A 56 -8.08 4.42 13.85
C ALA A 56 -8.88 4.92 12.63
N HIS A 57 -8.31 5.83 11.85
CA HIS A 57 -8.90 6.31 10.61
C HIS A 57 -9.02 5.20 9.57
N LEU A 58 -7.92 4.47 9.30
CA LEU A 58 -7.87 3.42 8.28
C LEU A 58 -8.82 2.26 8.57
N ASN A 59 -8.95 1.85 9.85
CA ASN A 59 -9.83 0.75 10.25
C ASN A 59 -11.24 1.19 10.68
N GLY A 60 -11.56 2.45 10.52
CA GLY A 60 -12.84 3.06 10.81
C GLY A 60 -13.49 3.69 9.57
N PRO A 61 -13.41 5.04 9.42
CA PRO A 61 -14.05 5.74 8.30
C PRO A 61 -13.58 5.28 6.93
N TYR A 62 -12.26 5.14 6.74
CA TYR A 62 -11.67 4.71 5.47
C TYR A 62 -12.15 3.31 5.06
N LEU A 63 -12.05 2.33 5.95
CA LEU A 63 -12.48 0.95 5.67
C LEU A 63 -13.95 0.89 5.28
N ARG A 64 -14.82 1.66 5.94
CA ARG A 64 -16.25 1.71 5.59
C ARG A 64 -16.48 2.30 4.19
N SER A 65 -15.72 3.33 3.83
CA SER A 65 -15.79 3.92 2.49
C SER A 65 -15.28 2.96 1.43
N LEU A 66 -14.10 2.37 1.65
CA LEU A 66 -13.46 1.43 0.74
C LEU A 66 -14.33 0.21 0.38
N THR A 67 -15.18 -0.23 1.31
CA THR A 67 -15.99 -1.46 1.19
C THR A 67 -17.49 -1.21 1.01
N ASP A 68 -17.88 0.01 0.65
CA ASP A 68 -19.30 0.40 0.54
C ASP A 68 -20.12 0.01 1.78
N GLY A 69 -19.49 0.07 2.96
CA GLY A 69 -20.12 -0.26 4.24
C GLY A 69 -20.08 -1.74 4.64
N ASN A 70 -19.39 -2.60 3.88
CA ASN A 70 -19.21 -4.03 4.19
C ASN A 70 -17.75 -4.37 4.62
N PRO A 71 -17.32 -3.97 5.83
CA PRO A 71 -15.92 -4.13 6.25
C PRO A 71 -15.45 -5.60 6.33
N ASP A 72 -16.37 -6.57 6.32
CA ASP A 72 -16.02 -7.99 6.42
C ASP A 72 -15.47 -8.58 5.11
N GLU A 73 -15.55 -7.83 4.00
CA GLU A 73 -14.84 -8.18 2.77
C GLU A 73 -13.31 -8.12 2.92
N VAL A 74 -12.82 -7.26 3.81
CA VAL A 74 -11.39 -7.13 4.10
C VAL A 74 -11.00 -8.07 5.23
N ILE A 75 -10.04 -8.92 4.95
CA ILE A 75 -9.52 -9.94 5.89
C ILE A 75 -8.58 -9.26 6.89
N THR A 76 -8.71 -9.61 8.17
CA THR A 76 -7.76 -9.15 9.20
C THR A 76 -6.38 -9.76 8.94
N ARG A 77 -5.35 -8.91 8.95
CA ARG A 77 -3.94 -9.31 8.86
C ARG A 77 -3.19 -8.90 10.12
N THR A 78 -2.19 -9.68 10.49
CA THR A 78 -1.24 -9.33 11.55
C THR A 78 -0.07 -8.57 10.93
N VAL A 79 0.19 -7.36 11.41
CA VAL A 79 1.26 -6.48 10.95
C VAL A 79 2.36 -6.45 12.01
N ASP A 80 3.60 -6.66 11.59
CA ASP A 80 4.79 -6.58 12.46
C ASP A 80 5.16 -5.11 12.68
N LEU A 81 5.29 -4.72 13.95
CA LEU A 81 5.68 -3.38 14.38
C LEU A 81 7.13 -3.32 14.90
N THR A 82 7.96 -4.29 14.53
CA THR A 82 9.39 -4.27 14.85
C THR A 82 10.02 -3.00 14.27
N ALA A 83 10.70 -2.25 15.13
CA ALA A 83 11.35 -1.01 14.74
C ALA A 83 12.57 -1.24 13.84
N LEU A 84 13.00 -0.21 13.10
CA LEU A 84 14.19 -0.27 12.23
C LEU A 84 15.45 -0.78 12.96
N ASN A 85 15.60 -0.40 14.24
CA ASN A 85 16.72 -0.83 15.08
C ASN A 85 16.55 -2.24 15.68
N GLY A 86 15.49 -2.98 15.32
CA GLY A 86 15.21 -4.34 15.79
C GLY A 86 14.44 -4.42 17.12
N SER A 87 14.00 -3.29 17.71
CA SER A 87 13.17 -3.34 18.91
C SER A 87 11.79 -3.94 18.59
N THR A 88 11.39 -4.92 19.38
CA THR A 88 10.08 -5.60 19.29
C THR A 88 9.09 -5.12 20.35
N GLU A 89 9.33 -3.97 20.96
CA GLU A 89 8.51 -3.45 22.07
C GLU A 89 7.02 -3.32 21.72
N TYR A 90 6.71 -2.90 20.49
CA TYR A 90 5.33 -2.74 20.03
C TYR A 90 4.68 -4.04 19.54
N GLY A 91 5.47 -5.12 19.39
CA GLY A 91 4.98 -6.43 18.98
C GLY A 91 4.34 -6.44 17.60
N THR A 92 3.10 -6.88 17.56
CA THR A 92 2.29 -6.96 16.33
C THR A 92 0.95 -6.26 16.50
N CYS A 93 0.31 -5.93 15.38
CA CYS A 93 -1.01 -5.31 15.36
C CYS A 93 -1.94 -6.05 14.40
N ASP A 94 -3.06 -6.57 14.92
CA ASP A 94 -4.13 -7.10 14.08
C ASP A 94 -5.00 -5.95 13.57
N CYS A 95 -5.13 -5.85 12.27
CA CYS A 95 -5.93 -4.81 11.62
C CYS A 95 -6.36 -5.25 10.21
N LYS A 96 -7.39 -4.65 9.67
CA LYS A 96 -7.86 -4.90 8.31
C LYS A 96 -7.06 -4.08 7.28
N VAL A 97 -6.74 -2.83 7.63
CA VAL A 97 -6.05 -1.87 6.76
C VAL A 97 -4.85 -1.26 7.49
N ALA A 98 -3.71 -1.23 6.84
CA ALA A 98 -2.50 -0.59 7.33
C ALA A 98 -1.60 -0.16 6.16
N PRO A 99 -0.75 0.85 6.31
CA PRO A 99 0.39 1.04 5.41
C PRO A 99 1.28 -0.22 5.37
N LEU A 100 2.13 -0.32 4.37
CA LEU A 100 3.13 -1.39 4.30
C LEU A 100 4.16 -1.26 5.42
N THR A 101 4.73 -2.37 5.86
CA THR A 101 5.94 -2.37 6.66
C THR A 101 7.14 -1.97 5.80
N LEU A 102 8.24 -1.59 6.42
CA LEU A 102 9.47 -1.30 5.68
C LEU A 102 9.99 -2.52 4.90
N ASP A 103 9.81 -3.72 5.44
CA ASP A 103 10.18 -4.95 4.75
C ASP A 103 9.25 -5.27 3.57
N GLU A 104 7.96 -4.97 3.69
CA GLU A 104 7.02 -5.05 2.56
C GLU A 104 7.37 -4.01 1.48
N LEU A 105 7.74 -2.76 1.85
CA LEU A 105 8.22 -1.76 0.88
C LEU A 105 9.45 -2.25 0.11
N ARG A 106 10.42 -2.87 0.81
CA ARG A 106 11.59 -3.48 0.16
C ARG A 106 11.23 -4.66 -0.73
N LYS A 107 10.31 -5.52 -0.26
CA LYS A 107 9.87 -6.71 -0.99
C LYS A 107 9.21 -6.38 -2.32
N TYR A 108 8.40 -5.34 -2.34
CA TYR A 108 7.60 -4.96 -3.52
C TYR A 108 8.18 -3.81 -4.33
N HIS A 109 9.42 -3.37 -4.05
CA HIS A 109 10.01 -2.16 -4.64
C HIS A 109 9.96 -2.12 -6.18
N ASP A 110 10.07 -3.28 -6.86
CA ASP A 110 10.06 -3.37 -8.33
C ASP A 110 8.67 -3.08 -8.95
N ILE A 111 7.60 -3.21 -8.19
CA ILE A 111 6.23 -3.03 -8.67
C ILE A 111 5.53 -1.83 -8.05
N LEU A 112 6.09 -1.24 -6.99
CA LEU A 112 5.50 -0.08 -6.33
C LEU A 112 5.75 1.19 -7.16
N PRO A 113 4.71 1.95 -7.54
CA PRO A 113 4.91 3.28 -8.08
C PRO A 113 5.46 4.20 -6.99
N LEU A 114 6.28 5.18 -7.38
CA LEU A 114 6.78 6.19 -6.46
C LEU A 114 5.61 7.00 -5.87
N PRO A 115 5.66 7.33 -4.58
CA PRO A 115 4.65 8.18 -3.97
C PRO A 115 4.82 9.64 -4.40
N GLU A 116 3.74 10.42 -4.36
CA GLU A 116 3.77 11.85 -4.69
C GLU A 116 4.51 12.68 -3.64
N ARG A 117 4.45 12.24 -2.39
CA ARG A 117 5.12 12.82 -1.23
C ARG A 117 5.60 11.73 -0.31
N PHE A 118 6.32 12.07 0.77
CA PHE A 118 6.69 11.09 1.79
C PHE A 118 5.48 10.24 2.18
N GLU A 119 5.68 8.94 2.26
CA GLU A 119 4.67 7.94 2.53
C GLU A 119 5.01 7.15 3.78
N TRP A 120 4.07 7.11 4.74
CA TRP A 120 4.21 6.32 5.95
C TRP A 120 4.34 4.82 5.67
N SER A 121 5.30 4.18 6.33
CA SER A 121 5.20 2.76 6.68
C SER A 121 4.64 2.62 8.09
N VAL A 122 4.37 1.39 8.53
CA VAL A 122 4.03 1.13 9.95
C VAL A 122 5.25 0.97 10.84
N THR A 123 6.45 0.97 10.26
CA THR A 123 7.70 0.68 10.96
C THR A 123 8.20 1.90 11.73
N PRO A 124 8.32 1.85 13.06
CA PRO A 124 8.94 2.93 13.82
C PRO A 124 10.46 2.96 13.58
N TRP A 125 11.08 4.13 13.67
CA TRP A 125 12.54 4.26 13.63
C TRP A 125 13.20 3.59 14.85
N SER A 126 12.63 3.84 16.02
CA SER A 126 13.04 3.25 17.30
C SER A 126 11.82 3.17 18.23
N THR A 127 12.03 2.71 19.44
CA THR A 127 11.01 2.69 20.50
C THR A 127 11.56 3.29 21.80
N PRO A 128 10.69 3.79 22.71
CA PRO A 128 11.10 4.40 23.97
C PRO A 128 12.03 3.54 24.81
N LYS A 129 11.86 2.22 24.78
CA LYS A 129 12.69 1.29 25.54
C LYS A 129 14.17 1.31 25.10
N VAL A 130 14.46 1.73 23.86
CA VAL A 130 15.83 1.72 23.31
C VAL A 130 16.48 3.09 23.39
N ASN A 131 15.76 4.18 23.05
CA ASN A 131 16.36 5.52 23.00
C ASN A 131 15.44 6.65 23.49
N GLU A 132 14.38 6.33 24.22
CA GLU A 132 13.41 7.27 24.77
C GLU A 132 12.69 8.14 23.73
N ASP A 133 12.77 7.77 22.42
CA ASP A 133 12.17 8.51 21.32
C ASP A 133 11.10 7.65 20.62
N ASP A 134 9.89 8.17 20.58
CA ASP A 134 8.71 7.55 19.96
C ASP A 134 8.10 8.43 18.86
N THR A 135 8.88 9.35 18.29
CA THR A 135 8.35 10.36 17.36
C THR A 135 8.63 10.09 15.88
N TRP A 136 9.64 9.27 15.53
CA TRP A 136 10.04 9.04 14.15
C TRP A 136 9.45 7.76 13.58
N VAL A 137 8.82 7.89 12.41
CA VAL A 137 8.25 6.77 11.63
C VAL A 137 9.03 6.65 10.33
N MET A 138 9.37 5.42 9.93
CA MET A 138 9.99 5.13 8.64
C MET A 138 8.99 5.24 7.50
N GLY A 139 9.49 5.50 6.31
CA GLY A 139 8.65 5.59 5.13
C GLY A 139 9.45 5.69 3.83
N LEU A 140 8.74 5.95 2.75
CA LEU A 140 9.27 6.08 1.41
C LEU A 140 9.15 7.53 0.94
N ASP A 141 10.26 8.14 0.53
CA ASP A 141 10.27 9.46 -0.11
C ASP A 141 9.79 9.38 -1.57
N SER A 142 9.36 10.53 -2.11
CA SER A 142 8.90 10.63 -3.50
C SER A 142 9.98 10.30 -4.55
N ASN A 143 11.25 10.26 -4.16
CA ASN A 143 12.37 9.83 -5.01
C ASN A 143 12.71 8.34 -4.88
N GLY A 144 11.94 7.57 -4.08
CA GLY A 144 12.19 6.15 -3.81
C GLY A 144 13.18 5.86 -2.67
N SER A 145 13.71 6.88 -2.01
CA SER A 145 14.59 6.67 -0.85
C SER A 145 13.79 6.28 0.38
N ILE A 146 14.36 5.41 1.22
CA ILE A 146 13.83 5.16 2.56
C ILE A 146 14.26 6.30 3.47
N GLY A 147 13.28 6.94 4.10
CA GLY A 147 13.47 8.04 5.04
C GLY A 147 12.68 7.86 6.32
N HIS A 148 12.65 8.87 7.15
CA HIS A 148 11.82 8.93 8.35
C HIS A 148 11.30 10.35 8.57
N TYR A 149 10.14 10.45 9.18
CA TYR A 149 9.49 11.72 9.46
C TYR A 149 8.81 11.73 10.83
N PHE A 150 8.49 12.92 11.34
CA PHE A 150 7.78 13.07 12.63
C PHE A 150 6.34 12.55 12.53
N CYS A 151 5.95 11.66 13.41
CA CYS A 151 4.64 11.00 13.44
C CYS A 151 3.43 11.97 13.47
N HIS A 152 3.62 13.20 13.97
CA HIS A 152 2.58 14.22 13.99
C HIS A 152 2.53 15.11 12.74
N SER A 153 3.46 14.95 11.81
CA SER A 153 3.39 15.59 10.49
C SER A 153 2.25 14.99 9.68
N SER A 154 1.65 15.81 8.81
CA SER A 154 0.58 15.36 7.92
C SER A 154 1.19 14.98 6.58
N ASP A 155 1.46 13.69 6.39
CA ASP A 155 2.10 13.13 5.21
C ASP A 155 1.27 12.03 4.54
N GLY A 156 1.79 11.47 3.45
CA GLY A 156 1.10 10.52 2.62
C GLY A 156 0.93 9.15 3.26
N SER A 157 -0.12 8.46 2.88
CA SER A 157 -0.31 7.03 3.17
C SER A 157 -1.05 6.37 2.02
N ARG A 158 -0.54 5.25 1.53
CA ARG A 158 -1.28 4.33 0.66
C ARG A 158 -1.64 3.10 1.47
N PRO A 159 -2.94 2.91 1.75
CA PRO A 159 -3.39 1.79 2.55
C PRO A 159 -3.24 0.46 1.82
N ALA A 160 -2.76 -0.57 2.54
CA ALA A 160 -2.72 -1.95 2.06
C ALA A 160 -3.69 -2.80 2.88
N PHE A 161 -4.36 -3.73 2.20
CA PHE A 161 -5.40 -4.57 2.79
C PHE A 161 -5.48 -5.94 2.08
N LEU A 162 -6.01 -6.93 2.77
CA LEU A 162 -6.10 -8.31 2.31
C LEU A 162 -7.56 -8.65 1.98
N ILE A 163 -7.80 -9.18 0.78
CA ILE A 163 -9.13 -9.62 0.33
C ILE A 163 -9.12 -11.10 -0.05
N SER A 164 -10.32 -11.71 -0.17
CA SER A 164 -10.42 -13.07 -0.69
C SER A 164 -9.86 -13.16 -2.12
N SER A 165 -8.95 -14.10 -2.35
CA SER A 165 -8.40 -14.36 -3.68
C SER A 165 -9.43 -14.85 -4.71
N SER A 166 -10.58 -15.36 -4.24
CA SER A 166 -11.71 -15.77 -5.09
C SER A 166 -12.67 -14.63 -5.44
N LEU A 167 -12.51 -13.44 -4.83
CA LEU A 167 -13.31 -12.28 -5.17
C LEU A 167 -13.16 -11.98 -6.67
N THR A 168 -14.27 -11.70 -7.36
CA THR A 168 -14.25 -11.33 -8.78
C THR A 168 -14.29 -9.82 -8.92
N VAL A 169 -13.34 -9.30 -9.67
CA VAL A 169 -13.21 -7.87 -9.98
C VAL A 169 -13.29 -7.65 -11.49
N GLU A 170 -13.56 -6.43 -11.93
CA GLU A 170 -13.33 -6.06 -13.30
C GLU A 170 -11.82 -5.86 -13.49
N ALA A 171 -11.19 -6.78 -14.24
CA ALA A 171 -9.84 -6.56 -14.68
C ALA A 171 -9.91 -5.56 -15.84
N GLU A 172 -9.24 -4.41 -15.68
CA GLU A 172 -8.88 -3.65 -16.86
C GLU A 172 -7.91 -4.51 -17.67
N ASP A 173 -8.30 -4.86 -18.88
CA ASP A 173 -7.39 -5.42 -19.90
C ASP A 173 -6.43 -4.28 -20.34
N THR A 174 -5.65 -3.77 -19.40
CA THR A 174 -4.66 -2.75 -19.69
C THR A 174 -3.32 -3.37 -20.04
N ASN A 175 -3.30 -4.05 -21.18
CA ASN A 175 -2.13 -3.89 -22.03
C ASN A 175 -2.37 -2.56 -22.79
N PRO A 176 -1.73 -1.44 -22.43
CA PRO A 176 -1.93 -0.16 -23.12
C PRO A 176 -1.63 -0.27 -24.62
N LEU A 177 -0.98 -1.34 -25.04
CA LEU A 177 -0.62 -1.63 -26.42
C LEU A 177 -1.71 -2.40 -27.16
N GLU A 178 -2.63 -3.09 -26.47
CA GLU A 178 -3.74 -3.84 -27.12
C GLU A 178 -4.80 -2.95 -27.76
N GLN A 179 -4.90 -1.70 -27.33
CA GLN A 179 -5.76 -0.70 -27.98
C GLN A 179 -5.19 -0.19 -29.31
N TYR A 180 -3.91 -0.46 -29.60
CA TYR A 180 -3.25 -0.06 -30.83
C TYR A 180 -3.02 -1.27 -31.74
N THR A 181 -3.25 -1.08 -33.03
CA THR A 181 -2.84 -2.07 -34.01
C THR A 181 -1.31 -2.15 -34.12
N VAL A 182 -0.79 -3.28 -34.55
CA VAL A 182 0.65 -3.44 -34.83
C VAL A 182 1.19 -2.35 -35.76
N ARG A 183 0.35 -1.89 -36.69
CA ARG A 183 0.68 -0.80 -37.61
C ARG A 183 0.87 0.53 -36.90
N GLU A 184 -0.06 0.92 -36.00
CA GLU A 184 0.02 2.16 -35.23
C GLU A 184 1.21 2.16 -34.30
N LEU A 185 1.52 1.01 -33.66
CA LEU A 185 2.72 0.85 -32.82
C LEU A 185 4.00 0.99 -33.66
N ALA A 186 4.04 0.41 -34.87
CA ALA A 186 5.18 0.52 -35.78
C ALA A 186 5.36 1.97 -36.26
N GLU A 187 4.29 2.65 -36.67
CA GLU A 187 4.32 4.05 -37.10
C GLU A 187 4.84 4.98 -35.99
N GLU A 188 4.40 4.81 -34.74
CA GLU A 188 4.90 5.59 -33.60
C GLU A 188 6.36 5.28 -33.28
N LEU A 189 6.78 4.01 -33.39
CA LEU A 189 8.17 3.63 -33.20
C LEU A 189 9.08 4.29 -34.25
N PHE A 190 8.69 4.25 -35.53
CA PHE A 190 9.43 4.89 -36.60
C PHE A 190 9.50 6.41 -36.44
N ARG A 191 8.44 7.05 -35.96
CA ARG A 191 8.42 8.49 -35.66
C ARG A 191 9.44 8.86 -34.58
N ARG A 192 9.63 7.99 -33.57
CA ARG A 192 10.58 8.26 -32.46
C ARG A 192 12.04 7.96 -32.81
N ILE A 193 12.29 6.99 -33.70
CA ILE A 193 13.65 6.61 -34.10
C ILE A 193 14.16 7.48 -35.25
N GLY A 194 13.28 8.11 -36.04
CA GLY A 194 13.62 8.92 -37.21
C GLY A 194 13.91 10.40 -36.96
N ASN A 195 14.04 10.82 -35.67
CA ASN A 195 14.43 12.17 -35.27
C ASN A 195 15.82 12.19 -34.64
#